data_a83431f821db6543bba4572f4f0a12ce
#
_entry.id   a83431f821db6543bba4572f4f0a12ce
#
_cell.length_a   1.000
_cell.length_b   1.000
_cell.length_c   1.000
_cell.angle_alpha   90.00
_cell.angle_beta   90.00
_cell.angle_gamma   90.00
#
_symmetry.space_group_name_H-M   'P 1'
#
loop_
_entity.id
_entity.type
_entity.pdbx_description
1 polymer ?
#
loop_
_entity_poly.entity_id
_entity_poly.type
_entity_poly.pdbx_seq_one_letter_code
_entity_poly.pdbx_strand_id
1 'polypeptide(L)'
;MQINKFIYFFSFIFISFNSNAYVINEKISNKYNQIFTENILSSTDTINYQKIFISQENCEWKKANRDILRIENKILIGHVLAQRYLHPRCYKSKFLELTYWLKKYNDHPQAKRIYRLAIKRMPKGYKSPNKPIKPIGIEKENLTPLNNNNARKSKKKLSKNQRIEKQKLINAIKSRVNRGWPTGAAKLLNQRDVSILLDQVEIDQQKELIAKGYFL
;
A
#
# COMPACT_ATOMS: atom_id res chain seq x y z
N MET A 1 -30.57 -65.00 -20.89
CA MET A 1 -29.60 -64.24 -20.05
C MET A 1 -29.89 -62.74 -20.24
N GLN A 2 -30.72 -62.18 -19.37
CA GLN A 2 -31.15 -60.81 -19.48
C GLN A 2 -30.28 -59.95 -18.59
N ILE A 3 -29.70 -58.88 -19.18
CA ILE A 3 -28.90 -57.90 -18.49
C ILE A 3 -29.79 -56.70 -18.22
N ASN A 4 -30.15 -56.48 -16.93
CA ASN A 4 -30.88 -55.30 -16.47
C ASN A 4 -29.98 -54.06 -16.52
N LYS A 5 -30.37 -53.06 -17.31
CA LYS A 5 -29.79 -51.73 -17.29
C LYS A 5 -30.47 -50.90 -16.21
N PHE A 6 -29.80 -50.58 -15.12
CA PHE A 6 -30.21 -49.59 -14.15
C PHE A 6 -29.85 -48.22 -14.71
N ILE A 7 -30.87 -47.41 -15.01
CA ILE A 7 -30.76 -46.02 -15.39
C ILE A 7 -30.83 -45.20 -14.09
N TYR A 8 -29.72 -44.62 -13.66
CA TYR A 8 -29.73 -43.61 -12.59
C TYR A 8 -30.20 -42.27 -13.14
N PHE A 9 -31.36 -41.83 -12.70
CA PHE A 9 -31.92 -40.50 -12.97
C PHE A 9 -31.27 -39.53 -11.97
N PHE A 10 -30.27 -38.77 -12.42
CA PHE A 10 -29.68 -37.68 -11.63
C PHE A 10 -30.59 -36.45 -11.75
N SER A 11 -31.40 -36.21 -10.73
CA SER A 11 -32.21 -34.99 -10.60
C SER A 11 -31.31 -33.83 -10.25
N PHE A 12 -31.02 -32.99 -11.23
CA PHE A 12 -30.29 -31.71 -10.99
C PHE A 12 -31.30 -30.73 -10.37
N ILE A 13 -31.20 -30.52 -9.06
CA ILE A 13 -31.89 -29.41 -8.38
C ILE A 13 -31.11 -28.12 -8.73
N PHE A 14 -31.64 -27.34 -9.65
CA PHE A 14 -31.22 -25.96 -9.89
C PHE A 14 -31.64 -25.10 -8.71
N ILE A 15 -30.68 -24.81 -7.81
CA ILE A 15 -30.85 -23.76 -6.81
C ILE A 15 -30.58 -22.44 -7.54
N SER A 16 -31.65 -21.74 -7.91
CA SER A 16 -31.60 -20.37 -8.42
C SER A 16 -31.14 -19.42 -7.28
N PHE A 17 -29.85 -19.15 -7.19
CA PHE A 17 -29.37 -18.08 -6.35
C PHE A 17 -29.86 -16.74 -6.89
N ASN A 18 -30.61 -16.00 -6.06
CA ASN A 18 -31.08 -14.66 -6.37
C ASN A 18 -29.92 -13.73 -6.69
N SER A 19 -29.74 -13.41 -7.97
CA SER A 19 -28.71 -12.48 -8.49
C SER A 19 -28.96 -11.00 -8.15
N ASN A 20 -30.03 -10.68 -7.43
CA ASN A 20 -30.41 -9.29 -7.13
C ASN A 20 -29.44 -8.55 -6.20
N ALA A 21 -28.78 -9.25 -5.27
CA ALA A 21 -27.80 -8.62 -4.37
C ALA A 21 -26.50 -8.21 -5.11
N TYR A 22 -26.13 -8.97 -6.13
CA TYR A 22 -24.93 -8.69 -6.93
C TYR A 22 -25.11 -7.46 -7.82
N VAL A 23 -26.28 -7.34 -8.45
CA VAL A 23 -26.64 -6.20 -9.33
C VAL A 23 -26.77 -4.88 -8.55
N ILE A 24 -27.23 -4.94 -7.29
CA ILE A 24 -27.35 -3.75 -6.44
C ILE A 24 -25.95 -3.24 -6.04
N ASN A 25 -25.03 -4.14 -5.66
CA ASN A 25 -23.66 -3.76 -5.31
C ASN A 25 -22.89 -3.20 -6.51
N GLU A 26 -23.09 -3.72 -7.71
CA GLU A 26 -22.45 -3.22 -8.92
C GLU A 26 -22.98 -1.84 -9.33
N LYS A 27 -24.28 -1.60 -9.23
CA LYS A 27 -24.88 -0.28 -9.47
C LYS A 27 -24.44 0.78 -8.45
N ILE A 28 -24.32 0.39 -7.18
CA ILE A 28 -23.83 1.29 -6.12
C ILE A 28 -22.34 1.59 -6.35
N SER A 29 -21.53 0.59 -6.62
CA SER A 29 -20.12 0.75 -6.94
C SER A 29 -19.89 1.64 -8.17
N ASN A 30 -20.67 1.43 -9.24
CA ASN A 30 -20.58 2.24 -10.45
C ASN A 30 -21.06 3.69 -10.22
N LYS A 31 -22.09 3.91 -9.40
CA LYS A 31 -22.57 5.25 -9.04
C LYS A 31 -21.55 6.00 -8.18
N TYR A 32 -20.91 5.34 -7.22
CA TYR A 32 -19.83 5.95 -6.43
C TYR A 32 -18.59 6.21 -7.28
N ASN A 33 -18.23 5.31 -8.19
CA ASN A 33 -17.13 5.51 -9.13
C ASN A 33 -17.39 6.69 -10.09
N GLN A 34 -18.62 6.96 -10.51
CA GLN A 34 -18.97 8.13 -11.35
C GLN A 34 -18.91 9.47 -10.57
N ILE A 35 -19.15 9.45 -9.25
CA ILE A 35 -19.17 10.69 -8.45
C ILE A 35 -17.76 11.13 -8.02
N PHE A 36 -16.79 10.20 -7.93
CA PHE A 36 -15.45 10.47 -7.41
C PHE A 36 -14.31 10.40 -8.43
N THR A 37 -14.59 10.12 -9.68
CA THR A 37 -13.55 10.10 -10.72
C THR A 37 -13.79 11.15 -11.79
N GLU A 38 -13.50 12.40 -11.54
CA GLU A 38 -12.71 13.11 -12.54
C GLU A 38 -11.43 12.29 -12.66
N ASN A 39 -11.28 11.56 -13.77
CA ASN A 39 -10.10 10.74 -14.02
C ASN A 39 -8.89 11.66 -14.16
N ILE A 40 -8.26 12.02 -13.04
CA ILE A 40 -7.03 12.84 -13.00
C ILE A 40 -5.95 12.20 -13.89
N LEU A 41 -5.97 10.88 -14.00
CA LEU A 41 -5.10 10.11 -14.88
C LEU A 41 -5.95 9.40 -15.95
N SER A 42 -5.44 9.39 -17.17
CA SER A 42 -5.98 8.52 -18.21
C SER A 42 -5.83 7.04 -17.81
N SER A 43 -6.66 6.17 -18.37
CA SER A 43 -6.53 4.72 -18.17
C SER A 43 -5.14 4.21 -18.56
N THR A 44 -4.57 4.78 -19.64
CA THR A 44 -3.22 4.48 -20.12
C THR A 44 -2.16 4.87 -19.10
N ASP A 45 -2.24 6.09 -18.54
CA ASP A 45 -1.31 6.53 -17.51
C ASP A 45 -1.45 5.73 -16.23
N THR A 46 -2.67 5.39 -15.82
CA THR A 46 -2.93 4.54 -14.66
C THR A 46 -2.22 3.20 -14.79
N ILE A 47 -2.36 2.52 -15.95
CA ILE A 47 -1.70 1.25 -16.22
C ILE A 47 -0.17 1.42 -16.27
N ASN A 48 0.32 2.49 -16.88
CA ASN A 48 1.76 2.75 -16.98
C ASN A 48 2.37 3.03 -15.60
N TYR A 49 1.73 3.82 -14.75
CA TYR A 49 2.19 4.04 -13.38
C TYR A 49 2.23 2.73 -12.56
N GLN A 50 1.20 1.89 -12.66
CA GLN A 50 1.21 0.56 -12.02
C GLN A 50 2.41 -0.28 -12.46
N LYS A 51 2.66 -0.35 -13.78
CA LYS A 51 3.82 -1.08 -14.34
C LYS A 51 5.14 -0.51 -13.83
N ILE A 52 5.27 0.82 -13.75
CA ILE A 52 6.47 1.48 -13.25
C ILE A 52 6.73 1.11 -11.79
N PHE A 53 5.73 1.21 -10.92
CA PHE A 53 5.89 0.87 -9.50
C PHE A 53 6.27 -0.60 -9.30
N ILE A 54 5.63 -1.52 -10.01
CA ILE A 54 5.95 -2.96 -9.98
C ILE A 54 7.38 -3.20 -10.50
N SER A 55 7.75 -2.62 -11.63
CA SER A 55 9.08 -2.77 -12.22
C SER A 55 10.18 -2.26 -11.29
N GLN A 56 9.94 -1.12 -10.62
CA GLN A 56 10.89 -0.58 -9.64
C GLN A 56 11.00 -1.47 -8.40
N GLU A 57 9.90 -2.02 -7.92
CA GLU A 57 9.91 -2.98 -6.79
C GLU A 57 10.74 -4.23 -7.11
N ASN A 58 10.69 -4.68 -8.36
CA ASN A 58 11.45 -5.82 -8.87
C ASN A 58 12.88 -5.47 -9.34
N CYS A 59 13.33 -4.22 -9.16
CA CYS A 59 14.63 -3.74 -9.61
C CYS A 59 14.81 -3.68 -11.15
N GLU A 60 13.73 -3.69 -11.91
CA GLU A 60 13.74 -3.64 -13.39
C GLU A 60 13.84 -2.21 -13.91
N TRP A 61 14.93 -1.50 -13.59
CA TRP A 61 15.11 -0.07 -13.85
C TRP A 61 14.99 0.32 -15.32
N LYS A 62 15.52 -0.51 -16.23
CA LYS A 62 15.43 -0.25 -17.68
C LYS A 62 13.99 -0.25 -18.17
N LYS A 63 13.18 -1.18 -17.65
CA LYS A 63 11.75 -1.29 -17.96
C LYS A 63 10.98 -0.11 -17.38
N ALA A 64 11.18 0.18 -16.09
CA ALA A 64 10.59 1.34 -15.44
C ALA A 64 10.90 2.65 -16.19
N ASN A 65 12.14 2.85 -16.64
CA ASN A 65 12.52 4.04 -17.39
C ASN A 65 11.79 4.16 -18.73
N ARG A 66 11.62 3.06 -19.47
CA ARG A 66 10.85 3.07 -20.72
C ARG A 66 9.39 3.45 -20.48
N ASP A 67 8.79 2.92 -19.43
CA ASP A 67 7.39 3.19 -19.13
C ASP A 67 7.20 4.63 -18.59
N ILE A 68 8.18 5.19 -17.87
CA ILE A 68 8.18 6.62 -17.47
C ILE A 68 8.14 7.56 -18.68
N LEU A 69 8.80 7.22 -19.77
CA LEU A 69 8.78 8.04 -21.00
C LEU A 69 7.40 8.07 -21.69
N ARG A 70 6.54 7.08 -21.39
CA ARG A 70 5.19 6.99 -21.97
C ARG A 70 4.13 7.73 -21.14
N ILE A 71 4.50 8.25 -19.96
CA ILE A 71 3.59 8.98 -19.10
C ILE A 71 3.32 10.38 -19.67
N GLU A 72 2.06 10.68 -19.89
CA GLU A 72 1.60 12.00 -20.32
C GLU A 72 1.39 12.92 -19.10
N ASN A 73 0.56 12.50 -18.14
CA ASN A 73 0.33 13.26 -16.91
C ASN A 73 1.35 12.89 -15.84
N LYS A 74 2.28 13.79 -15.56
CA LYS A 74 3.43 13.58 -14.68
C LYS A 74 3.14 13.82 -13.19
N ILE A 75 1.87 13.84 -12.77
CA ILE A 75 1.48 14.18 -11.40
C ILE A 75 2.10 13.22 -10.35
N LEU A 76 2.26 11.94 -10.66
CA LEU A 76 2.83 10.96 -9.74
C LEU A 76 4.36 10.75 -9.90
N ILE A 77 5.05 11.50 -10.75
CA ILE A 77 6.50 11.32 -10.94
C ILE A 77 7.29 11.56 -9.65
N GLY A 78 6.84 12.48 -8.79
CA GLY A 78 7.43 12.68 -7.48
C GLY A 78 7.43 11.39 -6.64
N HIS A 79 6.33 10.66 -6.66
CA HIS A 79 6.17 9.36 -5.96
C HIS A 79 7.03 8.26 -6.60
N VAL A 80 7.06 8.18 -7.93
CA VAL A 80 7.90 7.24 -8.68
C VAL A 80 9.38 7.40 -8.31
N LEU A 81 9.87 8.64 -8.34
CA LEU A 81 11.26 8.94 -7.98
C LEU A 81 11.54 8.70 -6.50
N ALA A 82 10.57 9.01 -5.60
CA ALA A 82 10.72 8.74 -4.18
C ALA A 82 10.86 7.24 -3.91
N GLN A 83 10.02 6.39 -4.54
CA GLN A 83 10.14 4.93 -4.42
C GLN A 83 11.53 4.44 -4.87
N ARG A 84 12.02 4.95 -6.01
CA ARG A 84 13.35 4.62 -6.54
C ARG A 84 14.46 5.00 -5.58
N TYR A 85 14.49 6.26 -5.12
CA TYR A 85 15.58 6.79 -4.30
C TYR A 85 15.61 6.18 -2.90
N LEU A 86 14.47 5.74 -2.39
CA LEU A 86 14.34 5.08 -1.11
C LEU A 86 14.36 3.56 -1.21
N HIS A 87 14.63 3.00 -2.40
CA HIS A 87 14.65 1.56 -2.59
C HIS A 87 15.71 0.89 -1.70
N PRO A 88 15.34 -0.15 -0.92
CA PRO A 88 16.21 -0.66 0.15
C PRO A 88 17.47 -1.39 -0.33
N ARG A 89 17.45 -1.95 -1.55
CA ARG A 89 18.51 -2.86 -2.03
C ARG A 89 19.10 -2.49 -3.38
N CYS A 90 18.27 -2.23 -4.36
CA CYS A 90 18.69 -2.25 -5.77
C CYS A 90 18.99 -0.86 -6.35
N TYR A 91 18.80 0.21 -5.59
CA TYR A 91 19.10 1.56 -6.06
C TYR A 91 19.89 2.35 -5.03
N LYS A 92 21.06 2.83 -5.44
CA LYS A 92 21.88 3.72 -4.62
C LYS A 92 21.80 5.14 -5.18
N SER A 93 20.82 5.92 -4.70
CA SER A 93 20.62 7.30 -5.14
C SER A 93 21.85 8.17 -4.87
N LYS A 94 22.17 9.08 -5.81
CA LYS A 94 23.27 10.04 -5.66
C LYS A 94 22.78 11.30 -4.93
N PHE A 95 23.70 12.05 -4.31
CA PHE A 95 23.36 13.30 -3.61
C PHE A 95 22.64 14.30 -4.51
N LEU A 96 23.11 14.49 -5.74
CA LEU A 96 22.50 15.43 -6.68
C LEU A 96 21.07 15.03 -7.09
N GLU A 97 20.79 13.74 -7.25
CA GLU A 97 19.42 13.26 -7.54
C GLU A 97 18.46 13.62 -6.41
N LEU A 98 18.89 13.39 -5.15
CA LEU A 98 18.10 13.71 -3.97
C LEU A 98 17.90 15.22 -3.80
N THR A 99 18.94 16.01 -4.05
CA THR A 99 18.88 17.47 -3.99
C THR A 99 17.94 18.04 -5.04
N TYR A 100 18.03 17.55 -6.28
CA TYR A 100 17.12 17.96 -7.36
C TYR A 100 15.68 17.59 -7.06
N TRP A 101 15.44 16.40 -6.54
CA TRP A 101 14.12 15.97 -6.13
C TRP A 101 13.56 16.86 -5.01
N LEU A 102 14.34 17.16 -3.98
CA LEU A 102 13.94 18.04 -2.89
C LEU A 102 13.67 19.49 -3.33
N LYS A 103 14.34 19.95 -4.38
CA LYS A 103 14.04 21.27 -4.97
C LYS A 103 12.63 21.34 -5.52
N LYS A 104 12.12 20.23 -6.06
CA LYS A 104 10.82 20.15 -6.76
C LYS A 104 9.69 19.62 -5.88
N TYR A 105 10.00 18.77 -4.90
CA TYR A 105 9.03 17.98 -4.15
C TYR A 105 9.31 18.03 -2.63
N ASN A 106 9.71 19.17 -2.09
CA ASN A 106 10.03 19.30 -0.67
C ASN A 106 8.79 19.28 0.25
N ASP A 107 7.60 19.38 -0.30
CA ASP A 107 6.29 19.21 0.33
C ASP A 107 5.76 17.77 0.28
N HIS A 108 6.45 16.89 -0.47
CA HIS A 108 6.02 15.50 -0.63
C HIS A 108 6.10 14.72 0.70
N PRO A 109 5.19 13.77 0.97
CA PRO A 109 5.19 12.97 2.20
C PRO A 109 6.54 12.30 2.53
N GLN A 110 7.31 11.89 1.51
CA GLN A 110 8.63 11.28 1.68
C GLN A 110 9.79 12.29 1.80
N ALA A 111 9.53 13.61 1.73
CA ALA A 111 10.58 14.62 1.68
C ALA A 111 11.52 14.57 2.90
N LYS A 112 10.97 14.33 4.10
CA LYS A 112 11.77 14.19 5.33
C LYS A 112 12.76 13.01 5.26
N ARG A 113 12.36 11.90 4.64
CA ARG A 113 13.22 10.71 4.49
C ARG A 113 14.31 10.94 3.44
N ILE A 114 13.92 11.51 2.30
CA ILE A 114 14.86 11.86 1.22
C ILE A 114 15.85 12.92 1.69
N TYR A 115 15.39 13.91 2.46
CA TYR A 115 16.28 14.91 3.04
C TYR A 115 17.34 14.30 3.97
N ARG A 116 16.93 13.42 4.89
CA ARG A 116 17.87 12.71 5.77
C ARG A 116 18.88 11.88 4.98
N LEU A 117 18.43 11.24 3.89
CA LEU A 117 19.31 10.47 3.02
C LEU A 117 20.27 11.39 2.24
N ALA A 118 19.80 12.55 1.77
CA ALA A 118 20.61 13.54 1.08
C ALA A 118 21.71 14.09 2.01
N ILE A 119 21.37 14.47 3.24
CA ILE A 119 22.38 14.92 4.23
C ILE A 119 23.42 13.83 4.49
N LYS A 120 23.00 12.56 4.64
CA LYS A 120 23.94 11.43 4.84
C LYS A 120 24.90 11.24 3.66
N ARG A 121 24.51 11.61 2.44
CA ARG A 121 25.27 11.42 1.20
C ARG A 121 25.92 12.71 0.68
N MET A 122 25.81 13.80 1.43
CA MET A 122 26.32 15.10 1.03
C MET A 122 27.86 15.09 1.03
N PRO A 123 28.51 15.41 -0.10
CA PRO A 123 29.97 15.55 -0.14
C PRO A 123 30.43 16.82 0.60
N LYS A 124 31.69 16.85 1.04
CA LYS A 124 32.29 18.05 1.63
C LYS A 124 32.23 19.22 0.62
N GLY A 125 31.89 20.41 1.12
CA GLY A 125 31.85 21.63 0.31
C GLY A 125 30.53 21.85 -0.46
N TYR A 126 29.55 20.92 -0.42
CA TYR A 126 28.26 21.13 -1.03
C TYR A 126 27.30 21.87 -0.10
N LYS A 127 26.39 22.65 -0.68
CA LYS A 127 25.31 23.29 0.05
C LYS A 127 24.24 22.25 0.45
N SER A 128 23.66 22.45 1.64
CA SER A 128 22.54 21.62 2.09
C SER A 128 21.35 21.69 1.12
N PRO A 129 20.65 20.58 0.88
CA PRO A 129 19.46 20.56 0.05
C PRO A 129 18.29 21.33 0.69
N ASN A 130 17.27 21.63 -0.08
CA ASN A 130 16.05 22.27 0.42
C ASN A 130 15.45 21.45 1.57
N LYS A 131 15.12 22.15 2.66
CA LYS A 131 14.44 21.51 3.80
C LYS A 131 13.02 21.10 3.42
N PRO A 132 12.52 19.97 3.95
CA PRO A 132 11.12 19.61 3.79
C PRO A 132 10.20 20.65 4.37
N ILE A 133 9.15 21.00 3.64
CA ILE A 133 8.04 21.79 4.14
C ILE A 133 7.13 20.82 4.91
N LYS A 134 6.73 21.18 6.11
CA LYS A 134 5.68 20.45 6.80
C LYS A 134 4.39 20.68 6.01
N PRO A 135 3.64 19.62 5.64
CA PRO A 135 2.32 19.81 5.09
C PRO A 135 1.55 20.69 6.07
N ILE A 136 0.93 21.74 5.59
CA ILE A 136 -0.05 22.49 6.36
C ILE A 136 -1.21 21.52 6.51
N GLY A 137 -1.15 20.72 7.57
CA GLY A 137 -2.20 19.76 7.87
C GLY A 137 -3.46 20.50 8.24
N ILE A 138 -4.58 19.86 8.06
CA ILE A 138 -5.81 20.18 8.78
C ILE A 138 -5.40 20.29 10.25
N GLU A 139 -5.40 21.49 10.79
CA GLU A 139 -5.05 21.70 12.18
C GLU A 139 -5.96 20.81 13.03
N LYS A 140 -5.37 20.16 14.02
CA LYS A 140 -6.07 19.21 14.91
C LYS A 140 -7.21 19.86 15.70
N GLU A 141 -7.51 21.13 15.45
CA GLU A 141 -8.40 21.95 16.27
C GLU A 141 -9.86 21.46 16.31
N ASN A 142 -10.29 20.59 15.38
CA ASN A 142 -11.69 20.15 15.35
C ASN A 142 -11.88 18.63 15.20
N LEU A 143 -10.84 17.86 15.25
CA LEU A 143 -11.00 16.42 15.46
C LEU A 143 -11.11 16.22 16.97
N THR A 144 -12.32 16.35 17.51
CA THR A 144 -12.63 15.72 18.80
C THR A 144 -12.07 14.31 18.72
N PRO A 145 -11.17 13.90 19.65
CA PRO A 145 -10.70 12.52 19.65
C PRO A 145 -11.98 11.69 19.69
N LEU A 146 -12.23 10.93 18.63
CA LEU A 146 -13.21 9.86 18.70
C LEU A 146 -12.84 9.11 19.98
N ASN A 147 -13.69 9.23 20.98
CA ASN A 147 -13.46 8.68 22.30
C ASN A 147 -13.27 7.17 22.13
N ASN A 148 -12.00 6.75 21.98
CA ASN A 148 -11.57 5.39 21.68
C ASN A 148 -11.79 4.44 22.89
N ASN A 149 -12.61 4.84 23.86
CA ASN A 149 -13.01 3.97 24.95
C ASN A 149 -13.77 2.73 24.48
N ASN A 150 -14.23 2.71 23.23
CA ASN A 150 -14.82 1.55 22.54
C ASN A 150 -13.86 0.90 21.53
N ALA A 151 -12.55 1.14 21.62
CA ALA A 151 -11.60 0.41 20.79
C ALA A 151 -11.84 -1.09 20.99
N ARG A 152 -12.31 -1.77 19.94
CA ARG A 152 -12.53 -3.22 19.97
C ARG A 152 -11.21 -3.88 20.34
N LYS A 153 -11.19 -4.56 21.49
CA LYS A 153 -10.02 -5.32 21.94
C LYS A 153 -10.11 -6.74 21.38
N SER A 154 -8.97 -7.27 20.98
CA SER A 154 -8.87 -8.68 20.59
C SER A 154 -9.33 -9.58 21.74
N LYS A 155 -10.18 -10.55 21.41
CA LYS A 155 -10.66 -11.58 22.35
C LYS A 155 -9.94 -12.92 22.17
N LYS A 156 -8.96 -12.99 21.26
CA LYS A 156 -8.28 -14.24 20.90
C LYS A 156 -7.42 -14.76 22.05
N LYS A 157 -7.73 -15.97 22.50
CA LYS A 157 -6.92 -16.67 23.52
C LYS A 157 -5.76 -17.38 22.80
N LEU A 158 -4.52 -17.04 23.17
CA LEU A 158 -3.31 -17.59 22.60
C LEU A 158 -2.45 -18.23 23.69
N SER A 159 -1.75 -19.30 23.34
CA SER A 159 -0.71 -19.90 24.16
C SER A 159 0.47 -18.93 24.37
N LYS A 160 1.35 -19.23 25.33
CA LYS A 160 2.55 -18.42 25.59
C LYS A 160 3.43 -18.26 24.34
N ASN A 161 3.67 -19.34 23.62
CA ASN A 161 4.49 -19.34 22.41
C ASN A 161 3.82 -18.51 21.28
N GLN A 162 2.53 -18.70 21.05
CA GLN A 162 1.77 -17.93 20.07
C GLN A 162 1.75 -16.42 20.39
N ARG A 163 1.72 -16.03 21.66
CA ARG A 163 1.84 -14.60 22.05
C ARG A 163 3.19 -14.00 21.66
N ILE A 164 4.27 -14.77 21.84
CA ILE A 164 5.62 -14.35 21.44
C ILE A 164 5.70 -14.19 19.91
N GLU A 165 5.20 -15.16 19.16
CA GLU A 165 5.18 -15.12 17.69
C GLU A 165 4.33 -13.97 17.16
N LYS A 166 3.14 -13.76 17.75
CA LYS A 166 2.29 -12.61 17.45
C LYS A 166 3.05 -11.30 17.64
N GLN A 167 3.73 -11.13 18.79
CA GLN A 167 4.48 -9.92 19.06
C GLN A 167 5.64 -9.71 18.10
N LYS A 168 6.34 -10.78 17.71
CA LYS A 168 7.38 -10.73 16.67
C LYS A 168 6.81 -10.27 15.34
N LEU A 169 5.67 -10.80 14.92
CA LEU A 169 4.99 -10.42 13.68
C LEU A 169 4.58 -8.94 13.68
N ILE A 170 3.91 -8.48 14.74
CA ILE A 170 3.50 -7.07 14.88
C ILE A 170 4.71 -6.14 14.85
N ASN A 171 5.79 -6.49 15.57
CA ASN A 171 7.02 -5.70 15.57
C ASN A 171 7.70 -5.67 14.19
N ALA A 172 7.67 -6.78 13.45
CA ALA A 172 8.21 -6.85 12.10
C ALA A 172 7.40 -5.98 11.12
N ILE A 173 6.07 -5.98 11.22
CA ILE A 173 5.19 -5.09 10.44
C ILE A 173 5.50 -3.63 10.76
N LYS A 174 5.49 -3.24 12.04
CA LYS A 174 5.79 -1.89 12.50
C LYS A 174 7.17 -1.40 12.06
N SER A 175 8.18 -2.26 12.17
CA SER A 175 9.55 -1.94 11.74
C SER A 175 9.62 -1.66 10.23
N ARG A 176 8.93 -2.45 9.40
CA ARG A 176 8.89 -2.23 7.95
C ARG A 176 8.18 -0.93 7.59
N VAL A 177 7.04 -0.65 8.22
CA VAL A 177 6.32 0.61 8.03
C VAL A 177 7.22 1.81 8.42
N ASN A 178 7.85 1.76 9.58
CA ASN A 178 8.72 2.84 10.05
C ASN A 178 9.96 3.05 9.15
N ARG A 179 10.42 1.99 8.50
CA ARG A 179 11.50 2.08 7.50
C ARG A 179 10.99 2.55 6.13
N GLY A 180 9.67 2.79 5.99
CA GLY A 180 9.01 3.20 4.76
C GLY A 180 8.92 2.10 3.73
N TRP A 181 8.72 0.90 4.18
CA TRP A 181 8.46 -0.25 3.32
C TRP A 181 7.10 -0.87 3.65
N PRO A 182 5.99 -0.10 3.46
CA PRO A 182 4.64 -0.58 3.76
C PRO A 182 4.22 -1.78 2.90
N THR A 183 4.68 -1.86 1.64
CA THR A 183 4.44 -3.02 0.78
C THR A 183 5.01 -4.31 1.37
N GLY A 184 6.22 -4.25 1.93
CA GLY A 184 6.83 -5.38 2.62
C GLY A 184 6.12 -5.74 3.93
N ALA A 185 5.53 -4.75 4.61
CA ALA A 185 4.68 -4.98 5.77
C ALA A 185 3.36 -5.67 5.38
N ALA A 186 2.73 -5.23 4.27
CA ALA A 186 1.52 -5.87 3.74
C ALA A 186 1.76 -7.33 3.34
N LYS A 187 2.91 -7.65 2.73
CA LYS A 187 3.27 -9.04 2.41
C LYS A 187 3.37 -9.94 3.65
N LEU A 188 3.83 -9.40 4.80
CA LEU A 188 3.81 -10.16 6.06
C LEU A 188 2.40 -10.42 6.56
N LEU A 189 1.54 -9.41 6.48
CA LEU A 189 0.16 -9.53 6.96
C LEU A 189 -0.68 -10.50 6.13
N ASN A 190 -0.31 -10.73 4.87
CA ASN A 190 -1.01 -11.65 3.95
C ASN A 190 -0.48 -13.10 4.00
N GLN A 191 0.42 -13.44 4.93
CA GLN A 191 0.86 -14.83 5.11
C GLN A 191 -0.24 -15.71 5.70
N ARG A 192 -0.26 -17.00 5.34
CA ARG A 192 -1.32 -17.94 5.76
C ARG A 192 -1.47 -18.06 7.27
N ASP A 193 -0.39 -17.97 8.01
CA ASP A 193 -0.37 -18.20 9.45
C ASP A 193 -0.82 -16.99 10.29
N VAL A 194 -1.06 -15.85 9.65
CA VAL A 194 -1.48 -14.62 10.33
C VAL A 194 -2.82 -14.80 11.03
N SER A 195 -3.77 -15.50 10.41
CA SER A 195 -5.09 -15.77 10.99
C SER A 195 -5.03 -16.67 12.25
N ILE A 196 -3.94 -17.42 12.43
CA ILE A 196 -3.71 -18.21 13.66
C ILE A 196 -3.34 -17.29 14.81
N LEU A 197 -2.55 -16.23 14.54
CA LEU A 197 -1.99 -15.35 15.56
C LEU A 197 -2.86 -14.11 15.82
N LEU A 198 -3.44 -13.51 14.77
CA LEU A 198 -4.23 -12.29 14.83
C LEU A 198 -5.71 -12.58 14.61
N ASP A 199 -6.58 -11.86 15.31
CA ASP A 199 -8.00 -11.79 14.98
C ASP A 199 -8.29 -10.65 14.00
N GLN A 200 -9.53 -10.53 13.55
CA GLN A 200 -9.91 -9.52 12.57
C GLN A 200 -9.64 -8.09 13.08
N VAL A 201 -9.85 -7.83 14.37
CA VAL A 201 -9.60 -6.50 14.95
C VAL A 201 -8.11 -6.14 14.86
N GLU A 202 -7.24 -7.09 15.19
CA GLU A 202 -5.80 -6.90 15.13
C GLU A 202 -5.30 -6.79 13.69
N ILE A 203 -5.86 -7.57 12.77
CA ILE A 203 -5.58 -7.48 11.32
C ILE A 203 -5.94 -6.08 10.82
N ASP A 204 -7.09 -5.54 11.17
CA ASP A 204 -7.54 -4.23 10.73
C ASP A 204 -6.65 -3.11 11.31
N GLN A 205 -6.21 -3.24 12.56
CA GLN A 205 -5.22 -2.34 13.17
C GLN A 205 -3.88 -2.35 12.40
N GLN A 206 -3.41 -3.54 12.00
CA GLN A 206 -2.18 -3.63 11.21
C GLN A 206 -2.38 -3.06 9.79
N LYS A 207 -3.53 -3.27 9.16
CA LYS A 207 -3.87 -2.65 7.87
C LYS A 207 -3.89 -1.12 7.96
N GLU A 208 -4.49 -0.57 9.02
CA GLU A 208 -4.47 0.89 9.28
C GLU A 208 -3.04 1.43 9.42
N LEU A 209 -2.20 0.74 10.18
CA LEU A 209 -0.79 1.11 10.34
C LEU A 209 -0.04 1.09 9.00
N ILE A 210 -0.28 0.04 8.19
CA ILE A 210 0.32 -0.09 6.86
C ILE A 210 -0.18 1.02 5.93
N ALA A 211 -1.49 1.30 5.93
CA ALA A 211 -2.08 2.37 5.14
C ALA A 211 -1.44 3.72 5.49
N LYS A 212 -1.33 4.06 6.78
CA LYS A 212 -0.60 5.27 7.23
C LYS A 212 0.84 5.31 6.70
N GLY A 213 1.49 4.17 6.58
CA GLY A 213 2.85 4.08 6.05
C GLY A 213 2.99 4.44 4.57
N TYR A 214 1.92 4.37 3.78
CA TYR A 214 1.93 4.81 2.38
C TYR A 214 1.85 6.34 2.25
N PHE A 215 1.33 7.03 3.27
CA PHE A 215 1.18 8.49 3.28
C PHE A 215 2.30 9.22 4.05
N LEU A 216 3.16 8.50 4.76
CA LEU A 216 4.30 9.03 5.53
C LEU A 216 5.62 8.86 4.79
#